data_35b71fbf593a906d46221597790464d4
#
_entry.id   35b71fbf593a906d46221597790464d4
#
_cell.length_a   1.000
_cell.length_b   1.000
_cell.length_c   1.000
_cell.angle_alpha   90.00
_cell.angle_beta   90.00
_cell.angle_gamma   90.00
#
_symmetry.space_group_name_H-M   'P 1'
#
loop_
_entity.id
_entity.type
_entity.pdbx_description
1 polymer ?
#
loop_
_entity_poly.entity_id
_entity_poly.type
_entity_poly.pdbx_seq_one_letter_code
_entity_poly.pdbx_strand_id
1 'polypeptide(L)'
;GIITEITFQAVPAFTLNWKQTIYSDSYIFKTWQDNLWKQAEFVRVWWFPYTRRATIWQASKITQDPNTLPYKPSYYDAALGYHVYHNLLYLAQYIPRILPWVEWFVFGMQYGFRSGPETTIEAVQPSRKALLMNCLYSQYVNEWAIPLHLGPIALRRLSSWLNRLAPSDPDYVEHGIPY
;
A
#
# COMPACT_ATOMS: atom_id res chain seq x y z
N GLY A 1 -25.78 1.21 -6.52
CA GLY A 1 -26.43 2.21 -7.35
C GLY A 1 -25.63 2.49 -8.61
N ILE A 2 -26.27 3.09 -9.61
CA ILE A 2 -25.60 3.53 -10.85
C ILE A 2 -25.48 5.06 -10.76
N ILE A 3 -24.26 5.57 -10.96
CA ILE A 3 -24.02 7.01 -11.06
C ILE A 3 -24.33 7.42 -12.50
N THR A 4 -25.33 8.29 -12.69
CA THR A 4 -25.76 8.76 -14.01
C THR A 4 -25.16 10.12 -14.37
N GLU A 5 -24.76 10.91 -13.38
CA GLU A 5 -24.17 12.23 -13.55
C GLU A 5 -23.27 12.58 -12.38
N ILE A 6 -22.15 13.24 -12.66
CA ILE A 6 -21.24 13.80 -11.66
C ILE A 6 -20.82 15.20 -12.11
N THR A 7 -20.96 16.17 -11.21
CA THR A 7 -20.43 17.53 -11.40
C THR A 7 -19.16 17.71 -10.57
N PHE A 8 -18.07 18.12 -11.21
CA PHE A 8 -16.80 18.41 -10.56
C PHE A 8 -16.48 19.89 -10.59
N GLN A 9 -15.95 20.41 -9.49
CA GLN A 9 -15.33 21.72 -9.47
C GLN A 9 -13.84 21.58 -9.82
N ALA A 10 -13.42 22.19 -10.93
CA ALA A 10 -12.00 22.24 -11.29
C ALA A 10 -11.23 23.13 -10.32
N VAL A 11 -10.04 22.69 -9.94
CA VAL A 11 -9.09 23.45 -9.13
C VAL A 11 -7.79 23.66 -9.91
N PRO A 12 -7.02 24.72 -9.65
CA PRO A 12 -5.70 24.90 -10.25
C PRO A 12 -4.80 23.69 -10.02
N ALA A 13 -3.92 23.39 -10.98
CA ALA A 13 -2.90 22.37 -10.82
C ALA A 13 -2.01 22.70 -9.61
N PHE A 14 -1.66 21.69 -8.83
CA PHE A 14 -0.84 21.83 -7.64
C PHE A 14 0.25 20.77 -7.59
N THR A 15 1.28 21.06 -6.80
CA THR A 15 2.38 20.17 -6.53
C THR A 15 2.20 19.52 -5.15
N LEU A 16 2.64 18.29 -5.01
CA LEU A 16 2.64 17.56 -3.75
C LEU A 16 4.07 17.28 -3.30
N ASN A 17 4.36 17.59 -2.06
CA ASN A 17 5.47 16.99 -1.33
C ASN A 17 4.93 15.74 -0.64
N TRP A 18 5.51 14.57 -0.93
CA TRP A 18 5.10 13.33 -0.33
C TRP A 18 6.27 12.57 0.27
N LYS A 19 5.94 11.80 1.28
CA LYS A 19 6.85 10.93 1.99
C LYS A 19 6.19 9.57 2.20
N GLN A 20 6.93 8.51 1.97
CA GLN A 20 6.50 7.14 2.19
C GLN A 20 7.47 6.44 3.14
N THR A 21 6.96 5.95 4.26
CA THR A 21 7.75 5.31 5.31
C THR A 21 7.28 3.88 5.53
N ILE A 22 8.25 2.97 5.70
CA ILE A 22 7.99 1.54 5.96
C ILE A 22 7.79 1.34 7.46
N TYR A 23 6.73 0.59 7.80
CA TYR A 23 6.43 0.17 9.17
C TYR A 23 6.04 -1.31 9.22
N SER A 24 6.00 -1.87 10.44
CA SER A 24 5.32 -3.14 10.67
C SER A 24 3.80 -2.97 10.62
N ASP A 25 3.05 -4.01 10.31
CA ASP A 25 1.59 -4.00 10.38
C ASP A 25 1.10 -3.69 11.81
N SER A 26 1.80 -4.20 12.82
CA SER A 26 1.49 -3.92 14.23
C SER A 26 1.57 -2.43 14.58
N TYR A 27 2.49 -1.68 13.98
CA TYR A 27 2.55 -0.22 14.15
C TYR A 27 1.30 0.43 13.59
N ILE A 28 0.87 0.03 12.40
CA ILE A 28 -0.34 0.56 11.76
C ILE A 28 -1.58 0.31 12.63
N PHE A 29 -1.72 -0.91 13.17
CA PHE A 29 -2.85 -1.26 14.03
C PHE A 29 -2.88 -0.46 15.34
N LYS A 30 -1.71 -0.16 15.92
CA LYS A 30 -1.60 0.66 17.12
C LYS A 30 -1.96 2.12 16.88
N THR A 31 -1.48 2.69 15.76
CA THR A 31 -1.62 4.12 15.45
C THR A 31 -2.89 4.44 14.68
N TRP A 32 -3.67 3.44 14.27
CA TRP A 32 -4.86 3.58 13.43
C TRP A 32 -5.85 4.63 13.95
N GLN A 33 -6.12 4.60 15.26
CA GLN A 33 -7.08 5.48 15.92
C GLN A 33 -6.44 6.80 16.39
N ASP A 34 -5.09 6.84 16.50
CA ASP A 34 -4.32 7.89 17.15
C ASP A 34 -3.92 9.04 16.24
N ASN A 35 -4.54 9.34 15.16
CA ASN A 35 -4.20 10.38 14.20
C ASN A 35 -3.52 9.91 12.89
N LEU A 36 -3.36 8.62 12.65
CA LEU A 36 -2.74 8.13 11.40
C LEU A 36 -3.30 8.85 10.16
N TRP A 37 -4.60 8.99 10.09
CA TRP A 37 -5.33 9.55 8.94
C TRP A 37 -5.38 11.08 8.91
N LYS A 38 -4.87 11.75 9.97
CA LYS A 38 -4.86 13.20 10.11
C LYS A 38 -3.46 13.81 10.03
N GLN A 39 -2.45 13.00 9.76
CA GLN A 39 -1.04 13.44 9.75
C GLN A 39 -0.67 14.27 8.53
N ALA A 40 -1.44 14.18 7.44
CA ALA A 40 -1.25 14.94 6.23
C ALA A 40 -2.58 15.16 5.49
N GLU A 41 -2.59 16.03 4.49
CA GLU A 41 -3.78 16.29 3.66
C GLU A 41 -4.22 15.05 2.89
N PHE A 42 -3.26 14.23 2.47
CA PHE A 42 -3.48 12.95 1.82
C PHE A 42 -2.71 11.87 2.55
N VAL A 43 -3.39 10.80 2.95
CA VAL A 43 -2.77 9.64 3.61
C VAL A 43 -3.24 8.36 2.94
N ARG A 44 -2.28 7.47 2.66
CA ARG A 44 -2.54 6.11 2.15
C ARG A 44 -1.68 5.13 2.90
N VAL A 45 -2.23 3.92 3.10
CA VAL A 45 -1.49 2.80 3.67
C VAL A 45 -1.51 1.67 2.66
N TRP A 46 -0.33 1.17 2.32
CA TRP A 46 -0.17 -0.05 1.55
C TRP A 46 0.23 -1.17 2.50
N TRP A 47 -0.59 -2.19 2.57
CA TRP A 47 -0.39 -3.32 3.45
C TRP A 47 0.10 -4.54 2.66
N PHE A 48 1.13 -5.20 3.21
CA PHE A 48 1.77 -6.39 2.67
C PHE A 48 1.58 -7.51 3.71
N PRO A 49 0.50 -8.29 3.58
CA PRO A 49 0.05 -9.20 4.64
C PRO A 49 1.02 -10.33 4.95
N TYR A 50 1.66 -10.92 3.94
CA TYR A 50 2.56 -12.07 4.14
C TYR A 50 3.89 -11.69 4.77
N THR A 51 4.39 -10.50 4.49
CA THR A 51 5.64 -9.98 5.07
C THR A 51 5.40 -9.19 6.36
N ARG A 52 4.13 -9.02 6.75
CA ARG A 52 3.69 -8.27 7.93
C ARG A 52 4.27 -6.85 7.96
N ARG A 53 4.29 -6.22 6.81
CA ARG A 53 4.78 -4.85 6.61
C ARG A 53 3.66 -3.97 6.06
N ALA A 54 3.83 -2.69 6.27
CA ALA A 54 3.01 -1.68 5.63
C ALA A 54 3.85 -0.46 5.29
N THR A 55 3.41 0.33 4.34
CA THR A 55 3.98 1.64 4.08
C THR A 55 2.91 2.70 4.26
N ILE A 56 3.27 3.79 4.94
CA ILE A 56 2.42 4.97 5.07
C ILE A 56 2.94 6.02 4.08
N TRP A 57 2.11 6.35 3.11
CA TRP A 57 2.34 7.45 2.18
C TRP A 57 1.53 8.66 2.65
N GLN A 58 2.22 9.78 2.84
CA GLN A 58 1.68 11.04 3.31
C GLN A 58 2.04 12.13 2.34
N ALA A 59 1.10 13.00 1.99
CA ALA A 59 1.37 14.11 1.09
C ALA A 59 0.60 15.37 1.48
N SER A 60 1.21 16.50 1.20
CA SER A 60 0.60 17.82 1.38
C SER A 60 0.87 18.69 0.17
N LYS A 61 -0.07 19.60 -0.13
CA LYS A 61 0.08 20.58 -1.20
C LYS A 61 1.18 21.57 -0.86
N ILE A 62 1.98 21.88 -1.86
CA ILE A 62 3.04 22.89 -1.77
C ILE A 62 3.07 23.76 -3.04
N THR A 63 3.73 24.91 -2.92
CA THR A 63 3.96 25.85 -4.04
C THR A 63 5.33 25.68 -4.70
N GLN A 64 6.16 24.75 -4.21
CA GLN A 64 7.51 24.53 -4.72
C GLN A 64 7.52 23.85 -6.09
N ASP A 65 8.63 24.08 -6.83
CA ASP A 65 8.87 23.42 -8.11
C ASP A 65 9.00 21.89 -7.92
N PRO A 66 8.32 21.09 -8.75
CA PRO A 66 8.46 19.62 -8.74
C PRO A 66 9.90 19.10 -8.91
N ASN A 67 10.79 19.91 -9.47
CA ASN A 67 12.20 19.53 -9.66
C ASN A 67 13.07 19.66 -8.42
N THR A 68 12.56 20.18 -7.31
CA THR A 68 13.33 20.41 -6.07
C THR A 68 13.76 19.09 -5.42
N LEU A 69 12.91 18.05 -5.47
CA LEU A 69 13.20 16.72 -4.95
C LEU A 69 12.59 15.66 -5.89
N PRO A 70 13.28 15.32 -7.00
CA PRO A 70 12.74 14.42 -8.02
C PRO A 70 12.61 13.00 -7.49
N TYR A 71 11.52 12.33 -7.85
CA TYR A 71 11.33 10.91 -7.58
C TYR A 71 12.40 10.07 -8.30
N LYS A 72 13.04 9.19 -7.56
CA LYS A 72 13.99 8.21 -8.10
C LYS A 72 13.26 6.90 -8.35
N PRO A 73 13.09 6.48 -9.62
CA PRO A 73 12.42 5.22 -9.93
C PRO A 73 13.16 4.03 -9.32
N SER A 74 12.40 3.06 -8.84
CA SER A 74 12.93 1.77 -8.37
C SER A 74 12.98 0.75 -9.50
N TYR A 75 13.54 -0.43 -9.23
CA TYR A 75 13.47 -1.56 -10.17
C TYR A 75 12.04 -2.00 -10.47
N TYR A 76 11.12 -1.77 -9.55
CA TYR A 76 9.70 -2.03 -9.71
C TYR A 76 9.06 -1.18 -10.81
N ASP A 77 9.48 0.07 -10.98
CA ASP A 77 8.93 1.00 -11.97
C ASP A 77 9.41 0.74 -13.40
N ALA A 78 10.41 -0.12 -13.58
CA ALA A 78 10.99 -0.45 -14.87
C ALA A 78 10.22 -1.59 -15.57
N ALA A 79 10.43 -1.73 -16.88
CA ALA A 79 9.86 -2.85 -17.66
C ALA A 79 10.20 -4.23 -17.06
N LEU A 80 11.40 -4.37 -16.50
CA LEU A 80 11.81 -5.57 -15.79
C LEU A 80 10.88 -5.87 -14.61
N GLY A 81 10.56 -4.87 -13.80
CA GLY A 81 9.65 -5.01 -12.65
C GLY A 81 8.27 -5.50 -13.08
N TYR A 82 7.73 -4.93 -14.16
CA TYR A 82 6.48 -5.38 -14.74
C TYR A 82 6.50 -6.87 -15.10
N HIS A 83 7.46 -7.29 -15.92
CA HIS A 83 7.51 -8.67 -16.41
C HIS A 83 7.78 -9.67 -15.29
N VAL A 84 8.69 -9.37 -14.38
CA VAL A 84 9.01 -10.24 -13.25
C VAL A 84 7.79 -10.42 -12.35
N TYR A 85 7.16 -9.32 -11.92
CA TYR A 85 6.02 -9.39 -11.03
C TYR A 85 4.82 -10.07 -11.69
N HIS A 86 4.49 -9.74 -12.92
CA HIS A 86 3.41 -10.35 -13.67
C HIS A 86 3.59 -11.88 -13.79
N ASN A 87 4.79 -12.33 -14.17
CA ASN A 87 5.05 -13.77 -14.31
C ASN A 87 5.05 -14.51 -12.97
N LEU A 88 5.55 -13.87 -11.89
CA LEU A 88 5.50 -14.45 -10.55
C LEU A 88 4.06 -14.60 -10.05
N LEU A 89 3.19 -13.61 -10.27
CA LEU A 89 1.77 -13.72 -9.94
C LEU A 89 1.05 -14.76 -10.79
N TYR A 90 1.39 -14.84 -12.09
CA TYR A 90 0.85 -15.90 -12.95
C TYR A 90 1.24 -17.29 -12.44
N LEU A 91 2.49 -17.50 -12.09
CA LEU A 91 2.96 -18.75 -11.49
C LEU A 91 2.26 -19.05 -10.15
N ALA A 92 2.01 -18.03 -9.34
CA ALA A 92 1.34 -18.17 -8.05
C ALA A 92 -0.12 -18.64 -8.16
N GLN A 93 -0.76 -18.49 -9.31
CA GLN A 93 -2.10 -19.06 -9.57
C GLN A 93 -2.09 -20.59 -9.55
N TYR A 94 -1.00 -21.18 -10.00
CA TYR A 94 -0.80 -22.65 -10.02
C TYR A 94 -0.15 -23.15 -8.73
N ILE A 95 0.68 -22.33 -8.09
CA ILE A 95 1.43 -22.67 -6.89
C ILE A 95 1.22 -21.57 -5.83
N PRO A 96 0.04 -21.48 -5.18
CA PRO A 96 -0.26 -20.39 -4.25
C PRO A 96 0.71 -20.29 -3.06
N ARG A 97 1.40 -21.37 -2.72
CA ARG A 97 2.38 -21.41 -1.61
C ARG A 97 3.57 -20.49 -1.81
N ILE A 98 3.84 -20.02 -3.04
CA ILE A 98 4.94 -19.07 -3.31
C ILE A 98 4.57 -17.61 -3.03
N LEU A 99 3.29 -17.28 -2.81
CA LEU A 99 2.83 -15.91 -2.60
C LEU A 99 3.60 -15.14 -1.52
N PRO A 100 3.92 -15.71 -0.35
CA PRO A 100 4.71 -14.99 0.66
C PRO A 100 6.10 -14.60 0.15
N TRP A 101 6.74 -15.48 -0.63
CA TRP A 101 8.03 -15.20 -1.24
C TRP A 101 7.90 -14.14 -2.37
N VAL A 102 6.85 -14.24 -3.19
CA VAL A 102 6.58 -13.25 -4.24
C VAL A 102 6.40 -11.86 -3.63
N GLU A 103 5.61 -11.74 -2.58
CA GLU A 103 5.42 -10.46 -1.89
C GLU A 103 6.74 -9.92 -1.32
N TRP A 104 7.53 -10.76 -0.65
CA TRP A 104 8.84 -10.38 -0.14
C TRP A 104 9.76 -9.88 -1.26
N PHE A 105 9.81 -10.59 -2.38
CA PHE A 105 10.67 -10.25 -3.51
C PHE A 105 10.24 -8.93 -4.17
N VAL A 106 8.94 -8.76 -4.44
CA VAL A 106 8.40 -7.54 -5.03
C VAL A 106 8.57 -6.33 -4.11
N PHE A 107 8.36 -6.53 -2.82
CA PHE A 107 8.67 -5.51 -1.81
C PHE A 107 10.14 -5.09 -1.87
N GLY A 108 11.04 -6.06 -1.99
CA GLY A 108 12.49 -5.80 -2.12
C GLY A 108 12.85 -5.04 -3.40
N MET A 109 12.19 -5.32 -4.53
CA MET A 109 12.39 -4.57 -5.76
C MET A 109 11.91 -3.11 -5.64
N GLN A 110 10.81 -2.89 -4.94
CA GLN A 110 10.20 -1.57 -4.81
C GLN A 110 10.90 -0.69 -3.78
N TYR A 111 11.25 -1.24 -2.63
CA TYR A 111 11.75 -0.49 -1.48
C TYR A 111 13.21 -0.80 -1.12
N GLY A 112 13.80 -1.81 -1.76
CA GLY A 112 15.13 -2.33 -1.44
C GLY A 112 15.09 -3.54 -0.50
N PHE A 113 15.88 -4.56 -0.81
CA PHE A 113 15.93 -5.83 -0.05
C PHE A 113 16.48 -5.68 1.38
N ARG A 114 17.18 -4.58 1.65
CA ARG A 114 17.75 -4.26 2.97
C ARG A 114 16.94 -3.21 3.72
N SER A 115 15.86 -2.72 3.13
CA SER A 115 15.01 -1.71 3.76
C SER A 115 14.28 -2.29 4.96
N GLY A 116 14.49 -1.67 6.11
CA GLY A 116 13.86 -2.02 7.38
C GLY A 116 12.79 -1.02 7.79
N PRO A 117 12.24 -1.18 8.99
CA PRO A 117 11.34 -0.20 9.60
C PRO A 117 11.96 1.21 9.57
N GLU A 118 11.08 2.22 9.40
CA GLU A 118 11.45 3.65 9.33
C GLU A 118 12.24 4.08 8.08
N THR A 119 12.54 3.16 7.15
CA THR A 119 13.08 3.56 5.84
C THR A 119 12.08 4.46 5.13
N THR A 120 12.54 5.63 4.71
CA THR A 120 11.71 6.67 4.12
C THR A 120 12.15 6.99 2.70
N ILE A 121 11.17 7.19 1.82
CA ILE A 121 11.32 7.70 0.45
C ILE A 121 10.52 8.99 0.38
N GLU A 122 11.11 10.04 -0.20
CA GLU A 122 10.48 11.36 -0.33
C GLU A 122 10.62 11.87 -1.76
N ALA A 123 9.63 12.59 -2.24
CA ALA A 123 9.72 13.31 -3.50
C ALA A 123 8.71 14.45 -3.60
N VAL A 124 9.00 15.37 -4.49
CA VAL A 124 8.11 16.44 -4.91
C VAL A 124 7.66 16.19 -6.33
N GLN A 125 6.36 16.10 -6.55
CA GLN A 125 5.79 15.75 -7.85
C GLN A 125 4.52 16.54 -8.16
N PRO A 126 4.20 16.78 -9.45
CA PRO A 126 2.87 17.26 -9.83
C PRO A 126 1.78 16.34 -9.28
N SER A 127 0.67 16.91 -8.81
CA SER A 127 -0.44 16.20 -8.17
C SER A 127 -0.90 14.98 -8.95
N ARG A 128 -1.03 15.08 -10.28
CA ARG A 128 -1.44 13.94 -11.11
C ARG A 128 -0.51 12.73 -10.98
N LYS A 129 0.81 12.95 -10.98
CA LYS A 129 1.79 11.85 -10.84
C LYS A 129 1.81 11.28 -9.42
N ALA A 130 1.78 12.14 -8.42
CA ALA A 130 1.85 11.73 -7.03
C ALA A 130 0.59 11.00 -6.54
N LEU A 131 -0.60 11.36 -7.08
CA LEU A 131 -1.87 10.73 -6.70
C LEU A 131 -2.20 9.47 -7.50
N LEU A 132 -1.55 9.26 -8.65
CA LEU A 132 -1.75 8.03 -9.43
C LEU A 132 -1.28 6.82 -8.61
N MET A 133 -2.15 5.83 -8.55
CA MET A 133 -1.77 4.50 -8.08
C MET A 133 -1.10 3.76 -9.24
N ASN A 134 0.14 3.34 -9.03
CA ASN A 134 0.89 2.61 -10.07
C ASN A 134 0.47 1.13 -10.08
N CYS A 135 -0.64 0.85 -10.76
CA CYS A 135 -1.03 -0.52 -11.10
C CYS A 135 -0.32 -0.88 -12.40
N LEU A 136 0.75 -1.68 -12.30
CA LEU A 136 1.60 -2.04 -13.45
C LEU A 136 0.85 -2.79 -14.55
N TYR A 137 -0.24 -3.49 -14.24
CA TYR A 137 -1.01 -4.31 -15.17
C TYR A 137 -2.48 -4.34 -14.78
N SER A 138 -3.32 -4.78 -15.69
CA SER A 138 -4.75 -4.98 -15.42
C SER A 138 -4.94 -6.09 -14.39
N GLN A 139 -5.74 -5.81 -13.37
CA GLN A 139 -6.03 -6.75 -12.29
C GLN A 139 -7.49 -6.64 -11.88
N TYR A 140 -8.02 -7.70 -11.31
CA TYR A 140 -9.33 -7.65 -10.65
C TYR A 140 -9.16 -6.97 -9.30
N VAL A 141 -9.98 -5.95 -9.05
CA VAL A 141 -9.96 -5.18 -7.81
C VAL A 141 -11.29 -5.35 -7.10
N ASN A 142 -11.24 -5.65 -5.81
CA ASN A 142 -12.39 -5.57 -4.92
C ASN A 142 -12.18 -4.39 -3.97
N GLU A 143 -13.16 -3.50 -3.90
CA GLU A 143 -13.15 -2.36 -3.00
C GLU A 143 -14.27 -2.50 -1.96
N TRP A 144 -13.91 -2.24 -0.71
CA TRP A 144 -14.82 -2.35 0.43
C TRP A 144 -14.76 -1.09 1.27
N ALA A 145 -15.88 -0.42 1.41
CA ALA A 145 -16.03 0.68 2.34
C ALA A 145 -16.32 0.12 3.74
N ILE A 146 -15.34 0.20 4.63
CA ILE A 146 -15.43 -0.28 6.01
C ILE A 146 -15.40 0.93 6.95
N PRO A 147 -16.28 1.03 7.96
CA PRO A 147 -16.19 2.07 8.98
C PRO A 147 -14.78 2.14 9.58
N LEU A 148 -14.22 3.34 9.69
CA LEU A 148 -12.82 3.54 10.03
C LEU A 148 -12.41 2.82 11.33
N HIS A 149 -13.28 2.83 12.34
CA HIS A 149 -13.01 2.17 13.62
C HIS A 149 -12.98 0.63 13.55
N LEU A 150 -13.57 0.04 12.50
CA LEU A 150 -13.56 -1.42 12.27
C LEU A 150 -12.37 -1.87 11.39
N GLY A 151 -11.64 -0.93 10.79
CA GLY A 151 -10.50 -1.25 9.92
C GLY A 151 -9.48 -2.18 10.55
N PRO A 152 -8.98 -1.92 11.77
CA PRO A 152 -7.98 -2.78 12.42
C PRO A 152 -8.45 -4.23 12.62
N ILE A 153 -9.69 -4.42 13.06
CA ILE A 153 -10.21 -5.78 13.26
C ILE A 153 -10.43 -6.52 11.94
N ALA A 154 -10.91 -5.81 10.90
CA ALA A 154 -11.08 -6.40 9.58
C ALA A 154 -9.73 -6.86 8.98
N LEU A 155 -8.69 -6.01 9.06
CA LEU A 155 -7.36 -6.33 8.57
C LEU A 155 -6.70 -7.46 9.39
N ARG A 156 -6.87 -7.50 10.71
CA ARG A 156 -6.34 -8.59 11.55
C ARG A 156 -7.02 -9.93 11.24
N ARG A 157 -8.34 -9.94 11.04
CA ARG A 157 -9.05 -11.15 10.61
C ARG A 157 -8.54 -11.65 9.28
N LEU A 158 -8.36 -10.75 8.30
CA LEU A 158 -7.81 -11.10 7.01
C LEU A 158 -6.36 -11.58 7.11
N SER A 159 -5.53 -10.94 7.94
CA SER A 159 -4.15 -11.38 8.23
C SER A 159 -4.12 -12.79 8.82
N SER A 160 -4.98 -13.06 9.80
CA SER A 160 -5.07 -14.39 10.44
C SER A 160 -5.40 -15.48 9.42
N TRP A 161 -6.34 -15.22 8.54
CA TRP A 161 -6.70 -16.15 7.47
C TRP A 161 -5.58 -16.33 6.45
N LEU A 162 -5.03 -15.24 5.89
CA LEU A 162 -3.97 -15.29 4.87
C LEU A 162 -2.71 -16.00 5.37
N ASN A 163 -2.31 -15.73 6.60
CA ASN A 163 -1.09 -16.27 7.21
C ASN A 163 -1.35 -17.60 7.95
N ARG A 164 -2.59 -18.09 7.94
CA ARG A 164 -3.00 -19.34 8.63
C ARG A 164 -2.53 -19.37 10.09
N LEU A 165 -2.75 -18.27 10.81
CA LEU A 165 -2.33 -18.16 12.19
C LEU A 165 -3.10 -19.17 13.06
N ALA A 166 -2.42 -19.80 14.00
CA ALA A 166 -3.04 -20.67 14.97
C ALA A 166 -3.69 -19.86 16.12
N PRO A 167 -4.70 -20.39 16.81
CA PRO A 167 -5.31 -19.72 17.97
C PRO A 167 -4.33 -19.38 19.10
N SER A 168 -3.18 -20.05 19.13
CA SER A 168 -2.09 -19.78 20.09
C SER A 168 -1.18 -18.61 19.68
N ASP A 169 -1.31 -18.09 18.46
CA ASP A 169 -0.54 -16.95 17.99
C ASP A 169 -1.08 -15.65 18.62
N PRO A 170 -0.22 -14.77 19.16
CA PRO A 170 -0.65 -13.52 19.80
C PRO A 170 -1.36 -12.55 18.85
N ASP A 171 -1.13 -12.67 17.55
CA ASP A 171 -1.78 -11.84 16.53
C ASP A 171 -3.03 -12.50 15.92
N TYR A 172 -3.36 -13.70 16.36
CA TYR A 172 -4.55 -14.40 15.90
C TYR A 172 -5.82 -13.62 16.22
N VAL A 173 -6.70 -13.55 15.26
CA VAL A 173 -8.07 -13.07 15.44
C VAL A 173 -8.98 -14.02 14.67
N GLU A 174 -10.03 -14.49 15.32
CA GLU A 174 -11.02 -15.33 14.68
C GLU A 174 -11.62 -14.64 13.47
N HIS A 175 -11.53 -15.27 12.30
CA HIS A 175 -11.93 -14.68 11.03
C HIS A 175 -13.23 -15.24 10.46
N GLY A 176 -13.65 -16.45 10.86
CA GLY A 176 -14.87 -17.11 10.38
C GLY A 176 -14.85 -17.48 8.89
N ILE A 177 -13.68 -17.41 8.23
CA ILE A 177 -13.49 -17.73 6.82
C ILE A 177 -12.97 -19.16 6.71
N PRO A 178 -13.62 -20.06 5.95
CA PRO A 178 -13.10 -21.42 5.75
C PRO A 178 -11.78 -21.41 4.99
N TYR A 179 -10.91 -22.36 5.27
CA TYR A 179 -9.65 -22.57 4.56
C TYR A 179 -9.85 -23.35 3.27
#